data_58f0fbfa8de914f5ff69556b5ef15b96
#
_entry.id   58f0fbfa8de914f5ff69556b5ef15b96
#
_cell.length_a   1.000
_cell.length_b   1.000
_cell.length_c   1.000
_cell.angle_alpha   90.00
_cell.angle_beta   90.00
_cell.angle_gamma   90.00
#
_symmetry.space_group_name_H-M   'P 1'
#
loop_
_entity.id
_entity.type
_entity.pdbx_description
1 polymer ?
#
loop_
_entity_poly.entity_id
_entity_poly.type
_entity_poly.pdbx_seq_one_letter_code
_entity_poly.pdbx_strand_id
1 'polypeptide(L)'
;MRGLMQHDPLVLTRILERAATYFPDGAVSTHSEADGLATETYARVDERARRMASALTGLGVRPGDRVATFAWNSARHLELYFAVPGMGAVLHTLNVRLHPDQVAWIAGHAEDRVAVVDASLAEAFEPVRRRLPSLEHVVVMNDLAAGTTPSTGPSYEDLLREGDGGFAWPDLPEDEAAFLCYTSGTTGRPKGVLYSHRSLVLHAFMVNQAEVIGLTSSDVVLPVVPMFHANGWGFPHAAALAGAALVFTGRAGADPHVIGNIVETRGVTVAAGVPTVWIDLLRHLESCSHDLGSIRMIKSGGAPLPPPLVQAFDERHGVRLVQGWGMTETSPLAAIASSRGAGETTGRWEALARGGRPVPGIRARVVDEHGADVPWDDATMGELLVRGNWVADGYFRSGDEPGATIGSPGPSGDGWLRTGDVAVVDATGSLRLTDRTKDLVKSGGEWISTIELESALMGHPAVLESAVVAAPDERWQERPVAFVVLRPGAAATPDELRAFLTPRFVKWWLPDEFVFVEEIPKTSVGKFDKRALRDRIRDRPAAD
;
A
#
# COMPACT_ATOMS: atom_id res chain seq x y z
N MET A 1 12.48 -30.40 -25.26
CA MET A 1 11.46 -31.31 -24.69
C MET A 1 10.62 -30.50 -23.73
N ARG A 2 9.29 -30.51 -23.85
CA ARG A 2 8.41 -29.83 -22.89
C ARG A 2 8.19 -30.74 -21.67
N GLY A 3 8.00 -30.15 -20.47
CA GLY A 3 7.57 -30.88 -19.28
C GLY A 3 6.16 -31.48 -19.49
N LEU A 4 5.87 -32.57 -18.79
CA LEU A 4 4.61 -33.30 -18.90
C LEU A 4 3.69 -33.04 -17.69
N MET A 5 3.75 -31.83 -17.12
CA MET A 5 2.85 -31.40 -16.05
C MET A 5 1.55 -30.86 -16.61
N GLN A 6 0.47 -31.01 -15.82
CA GLN A 6 -0.81 -30.41 -16.12
C GLN A 6 -0.67 -28.88 -16.19
N HIS A 7 -1.47 -28.28 -17.04
CA HIS A 7 -1.59 -26.83 -17.13
C HIS A 7 -2.96 -26.43 -16.56
N ASP A 8 -2.99 -26.10 -15.26
CA ASP A 8 -4.16 -25.53 -14.59
C ASP A 8 -3.89 -24.02 -14.40
N PRO A 9 -4.68 -23.12 -15.02
CA PRO A 9 -4.42 -21.69 -15.01
C PRO A 9 -4.40 -21.10 -13.58
N LEU A 10 -3.45 -20.21 -13.31
CA LEU A 10 -3.34 -19.48 -12.04
C LEU A 10 -4.35 -18.33 -12.00
N VAL A 11 -5.64 -18.65 -11.76
CA VAL A 11 -6.73 -17.67 -11.69
C VAL A 11 -7.20 -17.45 -10.25
N LEU A 12 -7.68 -16.23 -9.95
CA LEU A 12 -8.05 -15.83 -8.59
C LEU A 12 -9.21 -16.65 -8.01
N THR A 13 -10.12 -17.13 -8.87
CA THR A 13 -11.22 -18.00 -8.43
C THR A 13 -10.75 -19.26 -7.73
N ARG A 14 -9.59 -19.82 -8.11
CA ARG A 14 -8.98 -20.97 -7.43
C ARG A 14 -8.62 -20.70 -5.98
N ILE A 15 -8.27 -19.45 -5.66
CA ILE A 15 -8.00 -19.03 -4.27
C ILE A 15 -9.30 -19.09 -3.46
N LEU A 16 -10.38 -18.51 -3.96
CA LEU A 16 -11.67 -18.49 -3.27
C LEU A 16 -12.28 -19.89 -3.16
N GLU A 17 -12.27 -20.66 -4.25
CA GLU A 17 -12.74 -22.07 -4.26
C GLU A 17 -12.00 -22.92 -3.22
N ARG A 18 -10.66 -22.73 -3.11
CA ARG A 18 -9.88 -23.37 -2.06
C ARG A 18 -10.32 -22.95 -0.67
N ALA A 19 -10.49 -21.64 -0.42
CA ALA A 19 -10.93 -21.11 0.87
C ALA A 19 -12.31 -21.67 1.24
N ALA A 20 -13.27 -21.62 0.33
CA ALA A 20 -14.63 -22.12 0.56
C ALA A 20 -14.70 -23.64 0.73
N THR A 21 -13.81 -24.41 0.09
CA THR A 21 -13.81 -25.87 0.15
C THR A 21 -13.13 -26.41 1.41
N TYR A 22 -11.93 -25.87 1.73
CA TYR A 22 -11.11 -26.43 2.80
C TYR A 22 -11.16 -25.66 4.12
N PHE A 23 -11.66 -24.41 4.06
CA PHE A 23 -11.83 -23.52 5.22
C PHE A 23 -13.20 -22.83 5.20
N PRO A 24 -14.31 -23.59 5.01
CA PRO A 24 -15.63 -23.00 4.76
C PRO A 24 -16.07 -22.05 5.88
N ASP A 25 -15.70 -22.34 7.13
CA ASP A 25 -16.06 -21.57 8.33
C ASP A 25 -15.04 -20.45 8.65
N GLY A 26 -13.99 -20.29 7.84
CA GLY A 26 -12.98 -19.24 8.01
C GLY A 26 -13.64 -17.85 7.99
N ALA A 27 -13.38 -17.05 9.03
CA ALA A 27 -14.11 -15.81 9.28
C ALA A 27 -13.62 -14.65 8.42
N VAL A 28 -14.55 -13.89 7.87
CA VAL A 28 -14.34 -12.59 7.22
C VAL A 28 -15.22 -11.56 7.91
N SER A 29 -14.62 -10.70 8.72
CA SER A 29 -15.33 -9.75 9.57
C SER A 29 -15.14 -8.31 9.09
N THR A 30 -16.17 -7.49 9.26
CA THR A 30 -16.12 -6.03 9.00
C THR A 30 -16.62 -5.29 10.22
N HIS A 31 -15.86 -4.30 10.68
CA HIS A 31 -16.30 -3.42 11.76
C HIS A 31 -17.37 -2.44 11.25
N SER A 32 -18.45 -2.31 12.02
CA SER A 32 -19.54 -1.36 11.84
C SER A 32 -19.81 -0.64 13.17
N GLU A 33 -20.07 0.66 13.12
CA GLU A 33 -20.43 1.44 14.31
C GLU A 33 -21.78 0.99 14.90
N ALA A 34 -22.69 0.49 14.03
CA ALA A 34 -24.05 0.09 14.45
C ALA A 34 -24.08 -1.32 15.09
N ASP A 35 -23.34 -2.27 14.50
CA ASP A 35 -23.49 -3.70 14.81
C ASP A 35 -22.22 -4.30 15.42
N GLY A 36 -21.18 -3.50 15.67
CA GLY A 36 -19.87 -3.99 16.10
C GLY A 36 -19.14 -4.70 14.96
N LEU A 37 -18.97 -6.03 15.02
CA LEU A 37 -18.31 -6.82 13.96
C LEU A 37 -19.34 -7.73 13.25
N ALA A 38 -19.70 -7.38 12.03
CA ALA A 38 -20.43 -8.27 11.13
C ALA A 38 -19.46 -9.32 10.55
N THR A 39 -19.80 -10.60 10.67
CA THR A 39 -18.92 -11.69 10.25
C THR A 39 -19.62 -12.58 9.25
N GLU A 40 -18.94 -12.83 8.12
CA GLU A 40 -19.28 -13.81 7.09
C GLU A 40 -18.27 -14.97 7.14
N THR A 41 -18.55 -16.05 6.43
CA THR A 41 -17.61 -17.18 6.24
C THR A 41 -17.10 -17.22 4.82
N TYR A 42 -15.97 -17.91 4.56
CA TYR A 42 -15.47 -18.07 3.18
C TYR A 42 -16.47 -18.78 2.28
N ALA A 43 -17.23 -19.76 2.81
CA ALA A 43 -18.30 -20.40 2.04
C ALA A 43 -19.37 -19.38 1.61
N ARG A 44 -19.73 -18.44 2.50
CA ARG A 44 -20.70 -17.39 2.21
C ARG A 44 -20.12 -16.36 1.24
N VAL A 45 -18.84 -15.99 1.39
CA VAL A 45 -18.15 -15.09 0.45
C VAL A 45 -18.14 -15.67 -0.96
N ASP A 46 -17.88 -16.99 -1.15
CA ASP A 46 -17.92 -17.64 -2.47
C ASP A 46 -19.33 -17.60 -3.06
N GLU A 47 -20.35 -17.99 -2.28
CA GLU A 47 -21.74 -17.92 -2.75
C GLU A 47 -22.12 -16.50 -3.19
N ARG A 48 -21.79 -15.49 -2.40
CA ARG A 48 -22.11 -14.09 -2.68
C ARG A 48 -21.31 -13.54 -3.86
N ALA A 49 -20.04 -13.93 -3.99
CA ALA A 49 -19.23 -13.58 -5.16
C ALA A 49 -19.81 -14.15 -6.47
N ARG A 50 -20.29 -15.41 -6.45
CA ARG A 50 -20.97 -16.02 -7.62
C ARG A 50 -22.27 -15.31 -7.95
N ARG A 51 -23.10 -15.01 -6.95
CA ARG A 51 -24.33 -14.22 -7.13
C ARG A 51 -24.04 -12.86 -7.75
N MET A 52 -23.00 -12.16 -7.25
CA MET A 52 -22.63 -10.85 -7.77
C MET A 52 -22.09 -10.93 -9.21
N ALA A 53 -21.30 -11.92 -9.54
CA ALA A 53 -20.84 -12.16 -10.93
C ALA A 53 -22.02 -12.40 -11.88
N SER A 54 -23.00 -13.20 -11.46
CA SER A 54 -24.25 -13.41 -12.21
C SER A 54 -25.03 -12.10 -12.39
N ALA A 55 -25.21 -11.32 -11.33
CA ALA A 55 -25.94 -10.05 -11.37
C ALA A 55 -25.24 -9.01 -12.26
N LEU A 56 -23.92 -8.88 -12.17
CA LEU A 56 -23.12 -7.99 -13.04
C LEU A 56 -23.23 -8.41 -14.52
N THR A 57 -23.26 -9.73 -14.80
CA THR A 57 -23.53 -10.23 -16.15
C THR A 57 -24.92 -9.81 -16.62
N GLY A 58 -25.92 -9.86 -15.74
CA GLY A 58 -27.29 -9.36 -16.00
C GLY A 58 -27.35 -7.86 -16.29
N LEU A 59 -26.48 -7.06 -15.68
CA LEU A 59 -26.28 -5.63 -15.97
C LEU A 59 -25.49 -5.39 -17.28
N GLY A 60 -25.09 -6.45 -17.99
CA GLY A 60 -24.41 -6.36 -19.28
C GLY A 60 -22.88 -6.23 -19.18
N VAL A 61 -22.28 -6.44 -18.00
CA VAL A 61 -20.80 -6.49 -17.84
C VAL A 61 -20.25 -7.70 -18.60
N ARG A 62 -19.21 -7.48 -19.37
CA ARG A 62 -18.55 -8.48 -20.21
C ARG A 62 -17.08 -8.65 -19.84
N PRO A 63 -16.43 -9.74 -20.22
CA PRO A 63 -14.98 -9.88 -20.09
C PRO A 63 -14.24 -8.67 -20.65
N GLY A 64 -13.25 -8.17 -19.89
CA GLY A 64 -12.47 -6.99 -20.21
C GLY A 64 -13.12 -5.65 -19.83
N ASP A 65 -14.40 -5.58 -19.45
CA ASP A 65 -15.02 -4.37 -18.91
C ASP A 65 -14.43 -4.02 -17.53
N ARG A 66 -14.39 -2.73 -17.18
CA ARG A 66 -13.94 -2.26 -15.86
C ARG A 66 -15.15 -2.04 -14.97
N VAL A 67 -15.09 -2.66 -13.79
CA VAL A 67 -16.03 -2.44 -12.70
C VAL A 67 -15.28 -1.70 -11.59
N ALA A 68 -15.65 -0.44 -11.39
CA ALA A 68 -15.04 0.38 -10.36
C ALA A 68 -15.59 0.06 -8.98
N THR A 69 -14.76 0.19 -7.94
CA THR A 69 -15.19 0.26 -6.54
C THR A 69 -14.78 1.60 -5.94
N PHE A 70 -15.71 2.25 -5.25
CA PHE A 70 -15.46 3.45 -4.45
C PHE A 70 -15.90 3.15 -3.02
N ALA A 71 -15.03 2.44 -2.26
CA ALA A 71 -15.43 1.71 -1.07
C ALA A 71 -14.31 1.59 -0.03
N TRP A 72 -14.71 1.41 1.23
CA TRP A 72 -13.85 1.05 2.34
C TRP A 72 -13.48 -0.44 2.31
N ASN A 73 -12.54 -0.83 3.19
CA ASN A 73 -12.20 -2.24 3.39
C ASN A 73 -13.37 -2.98 4.05
N SER A 74 -13.92 -3.99 3.39
CA SER A 74 -15.06 -4.75 3.91
C SER A 74 -15.17 -6.14 3.28
N ALA A 75 -15.98 -7.02 3.87
CA ALA A 75 -16.31 -8.32 3.31
C ALA A 75 -16.98 -8.18 1.91
N ARG A 76 -17.88 -7.21 1.73
CA ARG A 76 -18.50 -6.94 0.42
C ARG A 76 -17.49 -6.49 -0.63
N HIS A 77 -16.50 -5.68 -0.24
CA HIS A 77 -15.41 -5.32 -1.15
C HIS A 77 -14.56 -6.56 -1.50
N LEU A 78 -14.34 -7.48 -0.54
CA LEU A 78 -13.67 -8.76 -0.80
C LEU A 78 -14.47 -9.65 -1.76
N GLU A 79 -15.79 -9.70 -1.67
CA GLU A 79 -16.64 -10.43 -2.63
C GLU A 79 -16.38 -9.95 -4.07
N LEU A 80 -16.25 -8.62 -4.27
CA LEU A 80 -15.94 -8.02 -5.57
C LEU A 80 -14.51 -8.33 -6.05
N TYR A 81 -13.55 -8.53 -5.13
CA TYR A 81 -12.19 -8.95 -5.43
C TYR A 81 -12.12 -10.31 -6.14
N PHE A 82 -13.17 -11.11 -5.99
CA PHE A 82 -13.30 -12.41 -6.65
C PHE A 82 -14.38 -12.42 -7.73
N ALA A 83 -15.52 -11.76 -7.51
CA ALA A 83 -16.63 -11.75 -8.45
C ALA A 83 -16.25 -11.12 -9.79
N VAL A 84 -15.66 -9.92 -9.75
CA VAL A 84 -15.34 -9.17 -10.96
C VAL A 84 -14.26 -9.85 -11.81
N PRO A 85 -13.06 -10.15 -11.26
CA PRO A 85 -12.06 -10.86 -12.05
C PRO A 85 -12.49 -12.29 -12.38
N GLY A 86 -13.27 -12.96 -11.51
CA GLY A 86 -13.75 -14.31 -11.75
C GLY A 86 -14.66 -14.44 -12.97
N MET A 87 -15.41 -13.41 -13.34
CA MET A 87 -16.21 -13.38 -14.56
C MET A 87 -15.42 -12.89 -15.80
N GLY A 88 -14.12 -12.58 -15.65
CA GLY A 88 -13.26 -12.08 -16.72
C GLY A 88 -13.29 -10.56 -16.89
N ALA A 89 -13.96 -9.82 -16.01
CA ALA A 89 -13.92 -8.36 -15.97
C ALA A 89 -12.76 -7.86 -15.12
N VAL A 90 -12.45 -6.57 -15.18
CA VAL A 90 -11.33 -5.96 -14.46
C VAL A 90 -11.85 -5.14 -13.28
N LEU A 91 -11.44 -5.48 -12.05
CA LEU A 91 -11.76 -4.69 -10.88
C LEU A 91 -10.88 -3.45 -10.82
N HIS A 92 -11.49 -2.27 -10.87
CA HIS A 92 -10.80 -0.99 -10.76
C HIS A 92 -11.08 -0.34 -9.40
N THR A 93 -10.10 -0.33 -8.52
CA THR A 93 -10.27 0.19 -7.17
C THR A 93 -9.94 1.67 -7.12
N LEU A 94 -10.96 2.52 -6.93
CA LEU A 94 -10.83 3.98 -6.87
C LEU A 94 -10.45 4.45 -5.46
N ASN A 95 -9.49 5.35 -5.37
CA ASN A 95 -9.06 5.92 -4.11
C ASN A 95 -10.09 6.97 -3.62
N VAL A 96 -10.81 6.63 -2.57
CA VAL A 96 -11.90 7.44 -1.97
C VAL A 96 -11.43 8.76 -1.33
N ARG A 97 -10.12 8.94 -1.17
CA ARG A 97 -9.50 10.13 -0.54
C ARG A 97 -8.97 11.14 -1.55
N LEU A 98 -9.10 10.87 -2.84
CA LEU A 98 -8.68 11.82 -3.89
C LEU A 98 -9.75 12.88 -4.13
N HIS A 99 -9.32 14.03 -4.66
CA HIS A 99 -10.26 15.06 -5.10
C HIS A 99 -11.19 14.52 -6.20
N PRO A 100 -12.48 14.89 -6.23
CA PRO A 100 -13.44 14.38 -7.22
C PRO A 100 -12.99 14.54 -8.67
N ASP A 101 -12.26 15.61 -9.01
CA ASP A 101 -11.72 15.82 -10.37
C ASP A 101 -10.68 14.76 -10.76
N GLN A 102 -9.85 14.32 -9.79
CA GLN A 102 -8.86 13.28 -10.02
C GLN A 102 -9.54 11.92 -10.17
N VAL A 103 -10.54 11.62 -9.32
CA VAL A 103 -11.32 10.38 -9.42
C VAL A 103 -12.05 10.32 -10.75
N ALA A 104 -12.71 11.41 -11.17
CA ALA A 104 -13.41 11.48 -12.44
C ALA A 104 -12.45 11.29 -13.64
N TRP A 105 -11.26 11.88 -13.58
CA TRP A 105 -10.27 11.67 -14.62
C TRP A 105 -9.80 10.20 -14.67
N ILE A 106 -9.49 9.59 -13.51
CA ILE A 106 -9.04 8.18 -13.40
C ILE A 106 -10.12 7.23 -13.94
N ALA A 107 -11.35 7.37 -13.46
CA ALA A 107 -12.47 6.52 -13.86
C ALA A 107 -12.84 6.71 -15.35
N GLY A 108 -12.76 7.97 -15.85
CA GLY A 108 -12.95 8.25 -17.27
C GLY A 108 -11.85 7.67 -18.17
N HIS A 109 -10.58 7.76 -17.74
CA HIS A 109 -9.45 7.16 -18.46
C HIS A 109 -9.53 5.62 -18.48
N ALA A 110 -10.03 5.03 -17.38
CA ALA A 110 -10.30 3.59 -17.32
C ALA A 110 -11.52 3.19 -18.14
N GLU A 111 -12.42 4.14 -18.48
CA GLU A 111 -13.74 3.87 -19.08
C GLU A 111 -14.52 2.88 -18.23
N ASP A 112 -14.65 3.19 -16.93
CA ASP A 112 -15.43 2.37 -16.02
C ASP A 112 -16.88 2.32 -16.46
N ARG A 113 -17.45 1.11 -16.50
CA ARG A 113 -18.80 0.87 -16.98
C ARG A 113 -19.81 0.74 -15.84
N VAL A 114 -19.40 0.13 -14.74
CA VAL A 114 -20.17 -0.01 -13.50
C VAL A 114 -19.34 0.53 -12.35
N ALA A 115 -19.96 1.24 -11.41
CA ALA A 115 -19.34 1.61 -10.15
C ALA A 115 -20.12 1.01 -8.97
N VAL A 116 -19.43 0.32 -8.08
CA VAL A 116 -19.97 -0.16 -6.81
C VAL A 116 -19.48 0.79 -5.72
N VAL A 117 -20.40 1.52 -5.10
CA VAL A 117 -20.11 2.65 -4.21
C VAL A 117 -20.61 2.34 -2.81
N ASP A 118 -19.74 2.52 -1.79
CA ASP A 118 -20.18 2.46 -0.40
C ASP A 118 -21.21 3.58 -0.11
N ALA A 119 -22.29 3.26 0.58
CA ALA A 119 -23.36 4.21 0.85
C ALA A 119 -22.88 5.49 1.55
N SER A 120 -21.92 5.35 2.46
CA SER A 120 -21.33 6.49 3.17
C SER A 120 -20.53 7.42 2.26
N LEU A 121 -20.19 6.96 1.05
CA LEU A 121 -19.44 7.69 0.03
C LEU A 121 -20.29 8.11 -1.18
N ALA A 122 -21.58 7.76 -1.20
CA ALA A 122 -22.47 8.03 -2.34
C ALA A 122 -22.57 9.53 -2.68
N GLU A 123 -22.68 10.39 -1.67
CA GLU A 123 -22.71 11.85 -1.85
C GLU A 123 -21.38 12.37 -2.43
N ALA A 124 -20.25 11.86 -1.93
CA ALA A 124 -18.92 12.23 -2.42
C ALA A 124 -18.65 11.73 -3.84
N PHE A 125 -19.30 10.64 -4.26
CA PHE A 125 -19.17 10.08 -5.62
C PHE A 125 -20.06 10.79 -6.65
N GLU A 126 -21.12 11.46 -6.25
CA GLU A 126 -22.08 12.09 -7.18
C GLU A 126 -21.45 13.13 -8.15
N PRO A 127 -20.52 14.01 -7.72
CA PRO A 127 -19.79 14.88 -8.65
C PRO A 127 -18.94 14.11 -9.67
N VAL A 128 -18.41 12.93 -9.29
CA VAL A 128 -17.64 12.05 -10.17
C VAL A 128 -18.56 11.42 -11.21
N ARG A 129 -19.68 10.81 -10.78
CA ARG A 129 -20.68 10.17 -11.63
C ARG A 129 -21.14 11.06 -12.78
N ARG A 130 -21.45 12.34 -12.50
CA ARG A 130 -21.93 13.31 -13.49
C ARG A 130 -20.94 13.59 -14.63
N ARG A 131 -19.67 13.25 -14.45
CA ARG A 131 -18.58 13.49 -15.42
C ARG A 131 -18.17 12.23 -16.18
N LEU A 132 -18.83 11.09 -15.93
CA LEU A 132 -18.48 9.79 -16.50
C LEU A 132 -19.55 9.33 -17.50
N PRO A 133 -19.43 9.69 -18.79
CA PRO A 133 -20.39 9.27 -19.80
C PRO A 133 -20.34 7.75 -20.08
N SER A 134 -19.24 7.06 -19.75
CA SER A 134 -19.09 5.61 -19.87
C SER A 134 -19.79 4.83 -18.76
N LEU A 135 -20.15 5.48 -17.65
CA LEU A 135 -20.72 4.82 -16.49
C LEU A 135 -22.22 4.56 -16.71
N GLU A 136 -22.56 3.30 -16.92
CA GLU A 136 -23.94 2.87 -17.19
C GLU A 136 -24.73 2.60 -15.90
N HIS A 137 -24.06 2.05 -14.88
CA HIS A 137 -24.70 1.66 -13.61
C HIS A 137 -23.88 2.10 -12.39
N VAL A 138 -24.61 2.54 -11.36
CA VAL A 138 -24.07 2.75 -10.01
C VAL A 138 -24.80 1.80 -9.07
N VAL A 139 -24.08 0.90 -8.43
CA VAL A 139 -24.60 -0.02 -7.41
C VAL A 139 -24.21 0.50 -6.05
N VAL A 140 -25.16 0.61 -5.12
CA VAL A 140 -24.87 1.08 -3.77
C VAL A 140 -24.65 -0.10 -2.83
N MET A 141 -23.45 -0.18 -2.31
CA MET A 141 -23.00 -1.20 -1.36
C MET A 141 -23.20 -0.71 0.05
N ASN A 142 -23.87 -1.49 0.93
CA ASN A 142 -24.46 -0.90 2.12
C ASN A 142 -24.44 -1.61 3.41
N ASP A 143 -24.41 -0.73 4.42
CA ASP A 143 -24.99 -0.86 5.74
C ASP A 143 -26.17 0.12 5.94
N LEU A 144 -27.03 0.33 4.96
CA LEU A 144 -28.25 1.10 5.17
C LEU A 144 -29.18 0.31 6.06
N ALA A 145 -29.72 0.97 7.08
CA ALA A 145 -30.80 0.44 7.87
C ALA A 145 -31.88 -0.13 6.94
N ALA A 146 -32.38 -1.32 7.26
CA ALA A 146 -33.39 -2.01 6.46
C ALA A 146 -34.53 -1.07 6.07
N GLY A 147 -34.76 -0.89 4.77
CA GLY A 147 -35.82 -0.02 4.25
C GLY A 147 -35.39 1.31 3.61
N THR A 148 -34.10 1.66 3.60
CA THR A 148 -33.60 2.82 2.85
C THR A 148 -33.20 2.41 1.45
N THR A 149 -34.00 2.80 0.44
CA THR A 149 -33.61 2.59 -0.96
C THR A 149 -32.58 3.66 -1.34
N PRO A 150 -31.42 3.27 -1.91
CA PRO A 150 -30.45 4.25 -2.41
C PRO A 150 -31.10 5.12 -3.50
N SER A 151 -30.94 6.42 -3.42
CA SER A 151 -31.49 7.36 -4.41
C SER A 151 -30.77 7.33 -5.77
N THR A 152 -29.67 6.58 -5.89
CA THR A 152 -28.73 6.69 -7.02
C THR A 152 -28.54 5.41 -7.83
N GLY A 153 -29.15 4.26 -7.43
CA GLY A 153 -29.02 2.99 -8.16
C GLY A 153 -29.52 1.78 -7.39
N PRO A 154 -29.42 0.55 -7.96
CA PRO A 154 -29.80 -0.67 -7.26
C PRO A 154 -28.93 -0.91 -6.04
N SER A 155 -29.54 -1.53 -5.01
CA SER A 155 -28.81 -1.99 -3.84
C SER A 155 -27.97 -3.21 -4.18
N TYR A 156 -26.76 -3.29 -3.61
CA TYR A 156 -25.88 -4.45 -3.68
C TYR A 156 -26.58 -5.75 -3.24
N GLU A 157 -27.32 -5.69 -2.13
CA GLU A 157 -28.04 -6.84 -1.61
C GLU A 157 -29.26 -7.24 -2.46
N ASP A 158 -29.89 -6.29 -3.17
CA ASP A 158 -30.96 -6.60 -4.14
C ASP A 158 -30.38 -7.36 -5.33
N LEU A 159 -29.27 -6.90 -5.88
CA LEU A 159 -28.58 -7.60 -6.98
C LEU A 159 -28.14 -9.00 -6.58
N LEU A 160 -27.65 -9.19 -5.35
CA LEU A 160 -27.30 -10.53 -4.86
C LEU A 160 -28.52 -11.46 -4.77
N ARG A 161 -29.70 -10.94 -4.43
CA ARG A 161 -30.94 -11.76 -4.38
C ARG A 161 -31.39 -12.19 -5.79
N GLU A 162 -31.17 -11.38 -6.78
CA GLU A 162 -31.47 -11.66 -8.19
C GLU A 162 -30.42 -12.57 -8.84
N GLY A 163 -29.17 -12.52 -8.39
CA GLY A 163 -28.08 -13.30 -8.93
C GLY A 163 -28.15 -14.80 -8.63
N ASP A 164 -27.64 -15.62 -9.55
CA ASP A 164 -27.56 -17.06 -9.39
C ASP A 164 -26.31 -17.46 -8.58
N GLY A 165 -26.50 -18.09 -7.44
CA GLY A 165 -25.40 -18.63 -6.60
C GLY A 165 -24.68 -19.84 -7.23
N GLY A 166 -25.25 -20.45 -8.25
CA GLY A 166 -24.66 -21.52 -9.06
C GLY A 166 -23.84 -21.02 -10.26
N PHE A 167 -23.56 -19.71 -10.35
CA PHE A 167 -22.77 -19.14 -11.46
C PHE A 167 -21.46 -19.89 -11.65
N ALA A 168 -21.26 -20.48 -12.81
CA ALA A 168 -20.04 -21.19 -13.16
C ALA A 168 -18.97 -20.18 -13.62
N TRP A 169 -17.82 -20.22 -12.98
CA TRP A 169 -16.68 -19.41 -13.43
C TRP A 169 -16.27 -19.83 -14.85
N PRO A 170 -16.12 -18.87 -15.77
CA PRO A 170 -15.59 -19.17 -17.11
C PRO A 170 -14.14 -19.64 -17.04
N ASP A 171 -13.71 -20.42 -18.02
CA ASP A 171 -12.30 -20.75 -18.21
C ASP A 171 -11.54 -19.50 -18.68
N LEU A 172 -10.68 -18.97 -17.84
CA LEU A 172 -9.89 -17.77 -18.11
C LEU A 172 -8.41 -18.12 -18.28
N PRO A 173 -7.72 -17.51 -19.24
CA PRO A 173 -6.26 -17.52 -19.27
C PRO A 173 -5.69 -16.81 -18.04
N GLU A 174 -4.59 -17.32 -17.50
CA GLU A 174 -3.94 -16.73 -16.32
C GLU A 174 -3.35 -15.35 -16.58
N ASP A 175 -3.08 -14.99 -17.84
CA ASP A 175 -2.54 -13.69 -18.25
C ASP A 175 -3.62 -12.62 -18.49
N GLU A 176 -4.91 -13.00 -18.40
CA GLU A 176 -6.01 -12.03 -18.48
C GLU A 176 -5.92 -11.01 -17.35
N ALA A 177 -6.33 -9.77 -17.67
CA ALA A 177 -6.38 -8.67 -16.73
C ALA A 177 -7.43 -8.94 -15.64
N ALA A 178 -7.02 -8.77 -14.37
CA ALA A 178 -7.88 -8.99 -13.21
C ALA A 178 -8.16 -7.70 -12.43
N PHE A 179 -7.14 -6.85 -12.26
CA PHE A 179 -7.25 -5.61 -11.48
C PHE A 179 -6.57 -4.45 -12.18
N LEU A 180 -7.07 -3.25 -11.91
CA LEU A 180 -6.48 -1.99 -12.33
C LEU A 180 -6.33 -1.07 -11.12
N CYS A 181 -5.11 -0.60 -10.84
CA CYS A 181 -4.83 0.36 -9.79
C CYS A 181 -4.05 1.56 -10.36
N TYR A 182 -4.42 2.77 -9.96
CA TYR A 182 -3.71 3.97 -10.35
C TYR A 182 -2.71 4.41 -9.30
N THR A 183 -1.54 4.85 -9.78
CA THR A 183 -0.54 5.51 -8.93
C THR A 183 -0.98 6.94 -8.64
N SER A 184 -0.56 7.51 -7.50
CA SER A 184 -0.89 8.89 -7.12
C SER A 184 -0.22 9.97 -7.98
N GLY A 185 0.59 9.59 -8.98
CA GLY A 185 1.20 10.49 -9.94
C GLY A 185 1.93 11.69 -9.33
N THR A 186 3.10 11.48 -8.74
CA THR A 186 3.87 12.57 -8.11
C THR A 186 4.48 13.56 -9.10
N THR A 187 4.46 13.24 -10.41
CA THR A 187 5.11 14.02 -11.46
C THR A 187 4.19 14.35 -12.65
N GLY A 188 2.87 14.08 -12.55
CA GLY A 188 1.94 14.27 -13.66
C GLY A 188 0.58 13.65 -13.39
N ARG A 189 -0.10 13.23 -14.44
CA ARG A 189 -1.37 12.51 -14.34
C ARG A 189 -1.17 11.13 -13.72
N PRO A 190 -2.13 10.60 -12.95
CA PRO A 190 -2.08 9.24 -12.42
C PRO A 190 -1.88 8.21 -13.53
N LYS A 191 -1.08 7.17 -13.27
CA LYS A 191 -0.81 6.10 -14.23
C LYS A 191 -1.47 4.81 -13.77
N GLY A 192 -2.18 4.11 -14.66
CA GLY A 192 -2.83 2.84 -14.37
C GLY A 192 -1.86 1.67 -14.50
N VAL A 193 -1.85 0.79 -13.51
CA VAL A 193 -1.13 -0.50 -13.54
C VAL A 193 -2.16 -1.61 -13.61
N LEU A 194 -2.08 -2.43 -14.66
CA LEU A 194 -3.00 -3.51 -14.95
C LEU A 194 -2.38 -4.83 -14.53
N TYR A 195 -2.99 -5.50 -13.53
CA TYR A 195 -2.51 -6.78 -13.00
C TYR A 195 -3.23 -7.94 -13.67
N SER A 196 -2.49 -9.02 -13.98
CA SER A 196 -3.08 -10.27 -14.43
C SER A 196 -3.47 -11.18 -13.25
N HIS A 197 -4.34 -12.15 -13.49
CA HIS A 197 -4.63 -13.24 -12.54
C HIS A 197 -3.34 -13.91 -12.07
N ARG A 198 -2.46 -14.30 -13.00
CA ARG A 198 -1.17 -14.94 -12.73
C ARG A 198 -0.32 -14.12 -11.77
N SER A 199 -0.18 -12.80 -12.01
CA SER A 199 0.67 -11.94 -11.18
C SER A 199 0.17 -11.90 -9.74
N LEU A 200 -1.14 -11.81 -9.53
CA LEU A 200 -1.75 -11.73 -8.19
C LEU A 200 -1.74 -13.07 -7.45
N VAL A 201 -1.96 -14.19 -8.15
CA VAL A 201 -1.86 -15.53 -7.55
C VAL A 201 -0.43 -15.83 -7.11
N LEU A 202 0.56 -15.55 -7.97
CA LEU A 202 1.98 -15.74 -7.62
C LEU A 202 2.39 -14.82 -6.45
N HIS A 203 1.90 -13.57 -6.43
CA HIS A 203 2.12 -12.67 -5.30
C HIS A 203 1.50 -13.23 -3.99
N ALA A 204 0.27 -13.78 -4.04
CA ALA A 204 -0.36 -14.40 -2.87
C ALA A 204 0.43 -15.63 -2.36
N PHE A 205 0.92 -16.48 -3.26
CA PHE A 205 1.84 -17.58 -2.88
C PHE A 205 3.11 -17.07 -2.23
N MET A 206 3.71 -16.01 -2.78
CA MET A 206 4.93 -15.42 -2.25
C MET A 206 4.70 -14.82 -0.86
N VAL A 207 3.60 -14.10 -0.62
CA VAL A 207 3.26 -13.54 0.71
C VAL A 207 3.19 -14.64 1.76
N ASN A 208 2.68 -15.82 1.40
CA ASN A 208 2.54 -16.97 2.31
C ASN A 208 3.85 -17.78 2.51
N GLN A 209 4.98 -17.36 1.91
CA GLN A 209 6.28 -17.99 2.23
C GLN A 209 6.72 -17.65 3.66
N ALA A 210 7.30 -18.62 4.36
CA ALA A 210 7.70 -18.51 5.76
C ALA A 210 8.69 -17.35 6.04
N GLU A 211 9.57 -17.03 5.08
CA GLU A 211 10.52 -15.91 5.18
C GLU A 211 9.90 -14.54 4.82
N VAL A 212 8.62 -14.51 4.43
CA VAL A 212 7.90 -13.28 4.06
C VAL A 212 6.91 -12.92 5.17
N ILE A 213 5.64 -13.33 5.06
CA ILE A 213 4.63 -13.16 6.11
C ILE A 213 4.29 -14.52 6.75
N GLY A 214 4.26 -15.59 5.93
CA GLY A 214 4.01 -16.94 6.39
C GLY A 214 2.63 -17.11 7.01
N LEU A 215 1.57 -16.70 6.29
CA LEU A 215 0.20 -16.87 6.77
C LEU A 215 -0.19 -18.34 6.80
N THR A 216 -0.95 -18.70 7.84
CA THR A 216 -1.55 -20.00 8.05
C THR A 216 -3.03 -19.87 8.36
N SER A 217 -3.77 -20.97 8.35
CA SER A 217 -5.21 -20.97 8.70
C SER A 217 -5.51 -20.63 10.16
N SER A 218 -4.51 -20.59 11.03
CA SER A 218 -4.64 -20.15 12.42
C SER A 218 -4.43 -18.64 12.59
N ASP A 219 -4.05 -17.91 11.54
CA ASP A 219 -3.85 -16.47 11.62
C ASP A 219 -5.16 -15.69 11.51
N VAL A 220 -5.18 -14.54 12.18
CA VAL A 220 -6.19 -13.49 12.04
C VAL A 220 -5.50 -12.26 11.48
N VAL A 221 -5.88 -11.85 10.27
CA VAL A 221 -5.21 -10.81 9.50
C VAL A 221 -6.02 -9.52 9.51
N LEU A 222 -5.42 -8.41 9.94
CA LEU A 222 -5.98 -7.06 9.93
C LEU A 222 -5.25 -6.18 8.92
N PRO A 223 -5.69 -6.11 7.65
CA PRO A 223 -5.14 -5.19 6.67
C PRO A 223 -5.73 -3.78 6.87
N VAL A 224 -5.03 -2.92 7.62
CA VAL A 224 -5.42 -1.50 7.77
C VAL A 224 -5.12 -0.73 6.48
N VAL A 225 -4.18 -1.24 5.68
CA VAL A 225 -3.91 -0.70 4.34
C VAL A 225 -5.19 -0.74 3.49
N PRO A 226 -5.55 0.39 2.81
CA PRO A 226 -6.77 0.42 2.02
C PRO A 226 -6.77 -0.58 0.87
N MET A 227 -7.90 -1.26 0.66
CA MET A 227 -8.11 -2.16 -0.47
C MET A 227 -8.08 -1.44 -1.81
N PHE A 228 -8.38 -0.14 -1.84
CA PHE A 228 -8.24 0.68 -3.04
C PHE A 228 -6.78 1.09 -3.37
N HIS A 229 -5.80 0.70 -2.56
CA HIS A 229 -4.38 1.00 -2.79
C HIS A 229 -3.57 -0.28 -2.96
N ALA A 230 -3.07 -0.51 -4.19
CA ALA A 230 -2.31 -1.71 -4.58
C ALA A 230 -2.93 -3.01 -4.01
N ASN A 231 -4.26 -3.12 -4.13
CA ASN A 231 -5.07 -4.28 -3.76
C ASN A 231 -4.92 -4.72 -2.29
N GLY A 232 -4.89 -3.75 -1.35
CA GLY A 232 -4.69 -4.07 0.07
C GLY A 232 -3.38 -4.80 0.33
N TRP A 233 -2.37 -4.50 -0.47
CA TRP A 233 -1.04 -5.14 -0.49
C TRP A 233 -1.08 -6.66 -0.68
N GLY A 234 -2.11 -7.18 -1.33
CA GLY A 234 -2.30 -8.59 -1.61
C GLY A 234 -2.74 -9.43 -0.40
N PHE A 235 -2.91 -8.83 0.79
CA PHE A 235 -3.37 -9.53 1.98
C PHE A 235 -4.74 -10.20 1.81
N PRO A 236 -5.75 -9.59 1.13
CA PRO A 236 -7.02 -10.26 0.91
C PRO A 236 -6.89 -11.62 0.19
N HIS A 237 -6.09 -11.68 -0.87
CA HIS A 237 -5.85 -12.92 -1.62
C HIS A 237 -4.97 -13.90 -0.84
N ALA A 238 -3.92 -13.41 -0.17
CA ALA A 238 -2.99 -14.27 0.58
C ALA A 238 -3.67 -14.92 1.79
N ALA A 239 -4.52 -14.18 2.53
CA ALA A 239 -5.29 -14.70 3.64
C ALA A 239 -6.30 -15.76 3.19
N ALA A 240 -7.06 -15.50 2.12
CA ALA A 240 -7.99 -16.49 1.55
C ALA A 240 -7.25 -17.75 1.09
N LEU A 241 -6.08 -17.61 0.43
CA LEU A 241 -5.26 -18.75 -0.01
C LEU A 241 -4.79 -19.60 1.18
N ALA A 242 -4.42 -18.99 2.30
CA ALA A 242 -4.01 -19.67 3.53
C ALA A 242 -5.19 -20.23 4.35
N GLY A 243 -6.42 -19.75 4.13
CA GLY A 243 -7.58 -20.02 4.98
C GLY A 243 -7.54 -19.22 6.28
N ALA A 244 -6.75 -18.15 6.36
CA ALA A 244 -6.65 -17.26 7.52
C ALA A 244 -7.92 -16.41 7.66
N ALA A 245 -8.29 -16.06 8.89
CA ALA A 245 -9.39 -15.13 9.13
C ALA A 245 -8.99 -13.70 8.69
N LEU A 246 -9.95 -12.95 8.14
CA LEU A 246 -9.79 -11.54 7.77
C LEU A 246 -10.66 -10.66 8.66
N VAL A 247 -10.12 -9.54 9.12
CA VAL A 247 -10.87 -8.52 9.83
C VAL A 247 -10.61 -7.16 9.20
N PHE A 248 -11.66 -6.48 8.79
CA PHE A 248 -11.60 -5.16 8.18
C PHE A 248 -12.12 -4.08 9.14
N THR A 249 -11.46 -2.93 9.14
CA THR A 249 -11.86 -1.77 9.96
C THR A 249 -13.09 -1.03 9.43
N GLY A 250 -13.56 -1.38 8.23
CA GLY A 250 -14.69 -0.70 7.60
C GLY A 250 -14.44 0.80 7.43
N ARG A 251 -15.48 1.59 7.68
CA ARG A 251 -15.44 3.06 7.62
C ARG A 251 -14.47 3.70 8.63
N ALA A 252 -14.20 3.03 9.76
CA ALA A 252 -13.26 3.54 10.77
C ALA A 252 -11.82 3.68 10.21
N GLY A 253 -11.47 2.94 9.14
CA GLY A 253 -10.18 3.10 8.46
C GLY A 253 -9.00 2.84 9.39
N ALA A 254 -8.20 3.87 9.68
CA ALA A 254 -7.01 3.79 10.51
C ALA A 254 -7.21 4.33 11.95
N ASP A 255 -8.45 4.38 12.45
CA ASP A 255 -8.73 4.82 13.81
C ASP A 255 -8.00 3.93 14.83
N PRO A 256 -7.11 4.49 15.67
CA PRO A 256 -6.27 3.71 16.56
C PRO A 256 -7.05 3.00 17.69
N HIS A 257 -8.18 3.57 18.15
CA HIS A 257 -9.04 2.95 19.14
C HIS A 257 -9.72 1.71 18.56
N VAL A 258 -10.25 1.82 17.33
CA VAL A 258 -10.89 0.69 16.63
C VAL A 258 -9.87 -0.41 16.33
N ILE A 259 -8.66 -0.04 15.89
CA ILE A 259 -7.57 -0.99 15.66
C ILE A 259 -7.23 -1.73 16.97
N GLY A 260 -6.98 -1.01 18.06
CA GLY A 260 -6.66 -1.61 19.37
C GLY A 260 -7.74 -2.57 19.86
N ASN A 261 -9.00 -2.15 19.78
CA ASN A 261 -10.15 -2.99 20.16
C ASN A 261 -10.29 -4.24 19.28
N ILE A 262 -10.11 -4.14 17.97
CA ILE A 262 -10.14 -5.30 17.05
C ILE A 262 -9.01 -6.27 17.38
N VAL A 263 -7.79 -5.77 17.62
CA VAL A 263 -6.64 -6.61 17.98
C VAL A 263 -6.94 -7.42 19.21
N GLU A 264 -7.39 -6.78 20.28
CA GLU A 264 -7.68 -7.41 21.56
C GLU A 264 -8.86 -8.41 21.48
N THR A 265 -9.96 -8.00 20.84
CA THR A 265 -11.21 -8.81 20.84
C THR A 265 -11.20 -9.94 19.81
N ARG A 266 -10.41 -9.82 18.73
CA ARG A 266 -10.35 -10.83 17.66
C ARG A 266 -9.05 -11.63 17.65
N GLY A 267 -8.11 -11.32 18.53
CA GLY A 267 -6.82 -12.01 18.60
C GLY A 267 -6.03 -11.87 17.29
N VAL A 268 -5.93 -10.65 16.76
CA VAL A 268 -5.19 -10.38 15.50
C VAL A 268 -3.75 -10.84 15.63
N THR A 269 -3.28 -11.67 14.69
CA THR A 269 -1.91 -12.17 14.69
C THR A 269 -1.01 -11.45 13.69
N VAL A 270 -1.58 -10.92 12.60
CA VAL A 270 -0.85 -10.17 11.58
C VAL A 270 -1.63 -8.91 11.21
N ALA A 271 -0.96 -7.76 11.30
CA ALA A 271 -1.52 -6.49 10.85
C ALA A 271 -0.66 -5.84 9.76
N ALA A 272 -1.27 -5.04 8.89
CA ALA A 272 -0.56 -4.37 7.81
C ALA A 272 -1.03 -2.92 7.64
N GLY A 273 -0.08 -1.98 7.53
CA GLY A 273 -0.37 -0.56 7.38
C GLY A 273 0.88 0.29 7.15
N VAL A 274 0.68 1.57 6.89
CA VAL A 274 1.77 2.54 6.74
C VAL A 274 2.31 2.99 8.11
N PRO A 275 3.56 3.50 8.21
CA PRO A 275 4.16 3.88 9.49
C PRO A 275 3.33 4.84 10.34
N THR A 276 2.60 5.78 9.71
CA THR A 276 1.74 6.75 10.41
C THR A 276 0.62 6.08 11.21
N VAL A 277 0.04 4.98 10.72
CA VAL A 277 -0.96 4.19 11.46
C VAL A 277 -0.39 3.66 12.76
N TRP A 278 0.85 3.20 12.73
CA TRP A 278 1.52 2.61 13.90
C TRP A 278 2.01 3.67 14.88
N ILE A 279 2.42 4.85 14.39
CA ILE A 279 2.72 6.02 15.24
C ILE A 279 1.46 6.45 16.00
N ASP A 280 0.31 6.55 15.31
CA ASP A 280 -0.96 6.95 15.91
C ASP A 280 -1.47 5.89 16.90
N LEU A 281 -1.32 4.60 16.58
CA LEU A 281 -1.64 3.50 17.51
C LEU A 281 -0.75 3.56 18.77
N LEU A 282 0.57 3.71 18.60
CA LEU A 282 1.50 3.80 19.74
C LEU A 282 1.16 4.97 20.66
N ARG A 283 0.82 6.14 20.09
CA ARG A 283 0.37 7.30 20.84
C ARG A 283 -0.94 7.03 21.60
N HIS A 284 -1.91 6.37 20.95
CA HIS A 284 -3.17 6.00 21.58
C HIS A 284 -2.95 5.10 22.79
N LEU A 285 -2.02 4.15 22.69
CA LEU A 285 -1.64 3.23 23.77
C LEU A 285 -0.97 3.92 24.97
N GLU A 286 -0.52 5.17 24.85
CA GLU A 286 -0.03 5.96 26.00
C GLU A 286 -1.18 6.39 26.94
N SER A 287 -2.41 6.50 26.42
CA SER A 287 -3.59 6.94 27.16
C SER A 287 -4.64 5.85 27.36
N CYS A 288 -4.64 4.81 26.53
CA CYS A 288 -5.58 3.69 26.57
C CYS A 288 -4.82 2.37 26.54
N SER A 289 -5.24 1.43 27.37
CA SER A 289 -4.64 0.09 27.41
C SER A 289 -5.39 -0.84 26.47
N HIS A 290 -4.68 -1.44 25.51
CA HIS A 290 -5.14 -2.57 24.70
C HIS A 290 -4.07 -3.65 24.72
N ASP A 291 -4.49 -4.93 24.78
CA ASP A 291 -3.56 -6.05 24.67
C ASP A 291 -3.21 -6.34 23.21
N LEU A 292 -1.95 -6.11 22.85
CA LEU A 292 -1.40 -6.44 21.54
C LEU A 292 -0.66 -7.80 21.50
N GLY A 293 -0.67 -8.56 22.58
CA GLY A 293 0.12 -9.80 22.74
C GLY A 293 -0.20 -10.92 21.74
N SER A 294 -1.35 -10.84 21.07
CA SER A 294 -1.68 -11.78 19.97
C SER A 294 -0.91 -11.50 18.68
N ILE A 295 -0.39 -10.27 18.48
CA ILE A 295 0.27 -9.89 17.24
C ILE A 295 1.68 -10.48 17.18
N ARG A 296 1.90 -11.43 16.25
CA ARG A 296 3.24 -11.98 15.94
C ARG A 296 4.03 -11.11 14.97
N MET A 297 3.34 -10.30 14.14
CA MET A 297 3.97 -9.41 13.17
C MET A 297 3.07 -8.27 12.73
N ILE A 298 3.63 -7.07 12.69
CA ILE A 298 3.09 -5.95 11.94
C ILE A 298 3.96 -5.74 10.70
N LYS A 299 3.31 -5.76 9.53
CA LYS A 299 3.93 -5.40 8.25
C LYS A 299 3.73 -3.92 7.97
N SER A 300 4.82 -3.17 7.90
CA SER A 300 4.79 -1.76 7.52
C SER A 300 5.44 -1.53 6.17
N GLY A 301 4.98 -0.53 5.44
CA GLY A 301 5.54 -0.19 4.13
C GLY A 301 4.93 1.08 3.55
N GLY A 302 5.27 1.38 2.31
CA GLY A 302 4.78 2.56 1.61
C GLY A 302 5.49 3.87 1.98
N ALA A 303 6.14 3.93 3.14
CA ALA A 303 7.03 5.00 3.59
C ALA A 303 8.16 4.37 4.43
N PRO A 304 9.28 5.06 4.64
CA PRO A 304 10.35 4.59 5.50
C PRO A 304 9.86 4.34 6.93
N LEU A 305 10.30 3.24 7.52
CA LEU A 305 9.96 2.86 8.89
C LEU A 305 11.08 3.34 9.83
N PRO A 306 10.78 4.26 10.79
CA PRO A 306 11.80 4.70 11.73
C PRO A 306 12.24 3.58 12.68
N PRO A 307 13.55 3.30 12.85
CA PRO A 307 14.03 2.32 13.83
C PRO A 307 13.52 2.53 15.26
N PRO A 308 13.39 3.79 15.79
CA PRO A 308 12.80 4.01 17.11
C PRO A 308 11.35 3.51 17.24
N LEU A 309 10.56 3.52 16.16
CA LEU A 309 9.20 2.98 16.17
C LEU A 309 9.23 1.44 16.29
N VAL A 310 10.15 0.79 15.55
CA VAL A 310 10.38 -0.67 15.65
C VAL A 310 10.75 -1.06 17.07
N GLN A 311 11.70 -0.32 17.66
CA GLN A 311 12.14 -0.53 19.04
C GLN A 311 11.00 -0.38 20.04
N ALA A 312 10.18 0.67 19.91
CA ALA A 312 9.07 0.93 20.83
C ALA A 312 8.02 -0.20 20.82
N PHE A 313 7.66 -0.73 19.64
CA PHE A 313 6.75 -1.88 19.53
C PHE A 313 7.36 -3.16 20.11
N ASP A 314 8.64 -3.43 19.85
CA ASP A 314 9.34 -4.62 20.37
C ASP A 314 9.47 -4.56 21.91
N GLU A 315 9.98 -3.46 22.47
CA GLU A 315 10.26 -3.35 23.91
C GLU A 315 9.02 -3.18 24.78
N ARG A 316 8.02 -2.42 24.31
CA ARG A 316 6.84 -2.09 25.13
C ARG A 316 5.72 -3.10 24.97
N HIS A 317 5.60 -3.73 23.80
CA HIS A 317 4.46 -4.59 23.45
C HIS A 317 4.86 -5.99 22.99
N GLY A 318 6.15 -6.30 22.82
CA GLY A 318 6.63 -7.59 22.31
C GLY A 318 6.26 -7.85 20.84
N VAL A 319 5.90 -6.79 20.10
CA VAL A 319 5.40 -6.89 18.73
C VAL A 319 6.51 -6.66 17.72
N ARG A 320 6.68 -7.61 16.80
CA ARG A 320 7.64 -7.51 15.70
C ARG A 320 7.09 -6.62 14.58
N LEU A 321 7.63 -5.42 14.44
CA LEU A 321 7.31 -4.48 13.37
C LEU A 321 8.36 -4.57 12.25
N VAL A 322 7.92 -4.82 10.99
CA VAL A 322 8.81 -5.19 9.88
C VAL A 322 8.55 -4.30 8.67
N GLN A 323 9.61 -3.68 8.15
CA GLN A 323 9.56 -2.92 6.90
C GLN A 323 9.42 -3.85 5.70
N GLY A 324 8.61 -3.45 4.74
CA GLY A 324 8.66 -3.94 3.41
C GLY A 324 8.66 -2.82 2.39
N TRP A 325 9.33 -3.10 1.28
CA TRP A 325 9.38 -2.20 0.15
C TRP A 325 8.64 -2.78 -1.05
N GLY A 326 8.01 -1.88 -1.78
CA GLY A 326 7.31 -2.18 -3.01
C GLY A 326 6.54 -0.97 -3.50
N MET A 327 5.92 -1.10 -4.65
CA MET A 327 5.20 -0.04 -5.33
C MET A 327 4.01 -0.62 -6.09
N THR A 328 3.12 0.22 -6.61
CA THR A 328 1.97 -0.25 -7.40
C THR A 328 2.44 -1.14 -8.55
N GLU A 329 3.54 -0.79 -9.18
CA GLU A 329 4.14 -1.52 -10.29
C GLU A 329 4.75 -2.89 -9.91
N THR A 330 4.81 -3.23 -8.62
CA THR A 330 5.32 -4.53 -8.13
C THR A 330 4.26 -5.36 -7.38
N SER A 331 2.98 -5.05 -7.46
CA SER A 331 1.76 -5.79 -7.04
C SER A 331 1.53 -6.07 -5.53
N PRO A 332 1.99 -5.37 -4.49
CA PRO A 332 3.07 -4.41 -4.54
C PRO A 332 4.40 -4.89 -3.96
N LEU A 333 4.48 -6.05 -3.21
CA LEU A 333 5.64 -6.41 -2.40
C LEU A 333 6.81 -6.92 -3.26
N ALA A 334 7.96 -6.25 -3.15
CA ALA A 334 9.17 -6.64 -3.86
C ALA A 334 10.36 -6.96 -2.94
N ALA A 335 10.40 -6.39 -1.73
CA ALA A 335 11.42 -6.71 -0.73
C ALA A 335 10.85 -6.66 0.70
N ILE A 336 11.45 -7.41 1.61
CA ILE A 336 11.06 -7.47 3.02
C ILE A 336 12.28 -7.53 3.93
N ALA A 337 12.23 -6.79 5.04
CA ALA A 337 13.26 -6.79 6.06
C ALA A 337 13.28 -8.10 6.87
N SER A 338 14.46 -8.46 7.36
CA SER A 338 14.67 -9.58 8.25
C SER A 338 15.75 -9.22 9.27
N SER A 339 15.59 -9.66 10.50
CA SER A 339 16.63 -9.55 11.52
C SER A 339 17.72 -10.64 11.41
N ARG A 340 17.64 -11.52 10.42
CA ARG A 340 18.63 -12.60 10.24
C ARG A 340 20.00 -12.01 9.91
N GLY A 341 20.99 -12.30 10.74
CA GLY A 341 22.35 -11.78 10.60
C GLY A 341 22.59 -10.43 11.27
N ALA A 342 21.58 -9.81 11.89
CA ALA A 342 21.77 -8.69 12.81
C ALA A 342 22.19 -9.21 14.18
N GLY A 343 23.10 -8.48 14.87
CA GLY A 343 23.49 -8.79 16.25
C GLY A 343 22.30 -8.77 17.22
N GLU A 344 22.46 -9.38 18.39
CA GLU A 344 21.34 -9.70 19.28
C GLU A 344 20.59 -8.49 19.86
N THR A 345 21.09 -7.25 19.75
CA THR A 345 20.42 -6.07 20.34
C THR A 345 20.43 -4.82 19.47
N THR A 346 21.60 -4.21 19.20
CA THR A 346 21.63 -2.83 18.65
C THR A 346 21.36 -2.75 17.14
N GLY A 347 21.68 -3.78 16.35
CA GLY A 347 21.47 -3.80 14.91
C GLY A 347 20.14 -4.44 14.46
N ARG A 348 19.33 -4.97 15.40
CA ARG A 348 18.10 -5.70 15.08
C ARG A 348 16.98 -4.78 14.60
N TRP A 349 16.78 -3.66 15.24
CA TRP A 349 15.71 -2.73 14.90
C TRP A 349 16.01 -2.00 13.59
N GLU A 350 17.26 -1.60 13.39
CA GLU A 350 17.73 -1.04 12.12
C GLU A 350 17.54 -2.04 10.98
N ALA A 351 17.88 -3.30 11.19
CA ALA A 351 17.69 -4.35 10.20
C ALA A 351 16.21 -4.57 9.84
N LEU A 352 15.29 -4.50 10.81
CA LEU A 352 13.85 -4.62 10.59
C LEU A 352 13.24 -3.37 9.94
N ALA A 353 13.90 -2.23 10.04
CA ALA A 353 13.50 -0.96 9.41
C ALA A 353 14.07 -0.78 7.98
N ARG A 354 14.94 -1.66 7.49
CA ARG A 354 15.48 -1.60 6.12
C ARG A 354 14.42 -2.01 5.08
N GLY A 355 14.65 -1.67 3.81
CA GLY A 355 13.86 -2.18 2.69
C GLY A 355 13.91 -3.71 2.57
N GLY A 356 15.00 -4.31 3.07
CA GLY A 356 15.18 -5.75 3.18
C GLY A 356 15.65 -6.42 1.90
N ARG A 357 15.54 -7.75 1.85
CA ARG A 357 15.95 -8.53 0.68
C ARG A 357 14.80 -8.67 -0.31
N PRO A 358 15.12 -8.75 -1.62
CA PRO A 358 14.13 -9.11 -2.62
C PRO A 358 13.42 -10.42 -2.24
N VAL A 359 12.09 -10.42 -2.36
CA VAL A 359 11.30 -11.63 -2.07
C VAL A 359 11.46 -12.68 -3.17
N PRO A 360 11.22 -13.98 -2.90
CA PRO A 360 11.28 -15.02 -3.92
C PRO A 360 10.44 -14.67 -5.15
N GLY A 361 11.04 -14.70 -6.35
CA GLY A 361 10.40 -14.32 -7.61
C GLY A 361 10.69 -12.90 -8.08
N ILE A 362 11.34 -12.07 -7.25
CA ILE A 362 11.86 -10.75 -7.63
C ILE A 362 13.39 -10.79 -7.70
N ARG A 363 13.93 -10.16 -8.72
CA ARG A 363 15.34 -9.81 -8.85
C ARG A 363 15.49 -8.31 -8.69
N ALA A 364 16.52 -7.86 -7.97
CA ALA A 364 16.85 -6.46 -7.79
C ALA A 364 18.30 -6.19 -8.17
N ARG A 365 18.56 -5.02 -8.68
CA ARG A 365 19.90 -4.45 -8.93
C ARG A 365 19.90 -3.02 -8.41
N VAL A 366 21.02 -2.59 -7.89
CA VAL A 366 21.28 -1.17 -7.62
C VAL A 366 22.41 -0.75 -8.55
N VAL A 367 22.16 0.26 -9.38
CA VAL A 367 23.07 0.65 -10.45
C VAL A 367 23.47 2.13 -10.35
N ASP A 368 24.70 2.42 -10.77
CA ASP A 368 25.20 3.78 -10.89
C ASP A 368 24.60 4.52 -12.12
N GLU A 369 25.04 5.73 -12.37
CA GLU A 369 24.59 6.56 -13.50
C GLU A 369 24.95 5.96 -14.89
N HIS A 370 25.90 5.04 -14.93
CA HIS A 370 26.34 4.33 -16.16
C HIS A 370 25.62 2.98 -16.33
N GLY A 371 24.78 2.56 -15.36
CA GLY A 371 24.06 1.29 -15.35
C GLY A 371 24.88 0.10 -14.87
N ALA A 372 26.08 0.33 -14.30
CA ALA A 372 26.88 -0.70 -13.65
C ALA A 372 26.38 -0.98 -12.23
N ASP A 373 26.46 -2.24 -11.79
CA ASP A 373 26.08 -2.62 -10.43
C ASP A 373 27.01 -1.97 -9.40
N VAL A 374 26.43 -1.36 -8.36
CA VAL A 374 27.20 -0.82 -7.24
C VAL A 374 27.73 -1.93 -6.33
N PRO A 375 28.85 -1.70 -5.61
CA PRO A 375 29.34 -2.66 -4.62
C PRO A 375 28.34 -2.84 -3.44
N TRP A 376 28.35 -4.01 -2.80
CA TRP A 376 27.51 -4.33 -1.66
C TRP A 376 28.20 -3.89 -0.34
N ASP A 377 28.45 -2.60 -0.19
CA ASP A 377 29.25 -1.99 0.89
C ASP A 377 28.41 -1.19 1.91
N ASP A 378 27.07 -1.19 1.74
CA ASP A 378 26.10 -0.40 2.53
C ASP A 378 26.32 1.12 2.46
N ALA A 379 27.09 1.60 1.50
CA ALA A 379 27.50 3.00 1.37
C ALA A 379 27.26 3.57 -0.04
N THR A 380 27.62 2.82 -1.09
CA THR A 380 27.54 3.30 -2.47
C THR A 380 26.08 3.32 -2.93
N MET A 381 25.58 4.52 -3.20
CA MET A 381 24.20 4.75 -3.65
C MET A 381 24.05 4.49 -5.14
N GLY A 382 22.88 3.98 -5.54
CA GLY A 382 22.50 3.82 -6.93
C GLY A 382 21.00 3.73 -7.11
N GLU A 383 20.53 3.78 -8.36
CA GLU A 383 19.12 3.60 -8.69
C GLU A 383 18.72 2.12 -8.53
N LEU A 384 17.62 1.88 -7.82
CA LEU A 384 17.06 0.55 -7.64
C LEU A 384 16.27 0.13 -8.87
N LEU A 385 16.65 -0.99 -9.46
CA LEU A 385 15.98 -1.66 -10.58
C LEU A 385 15.41 -3.00 -10.10
N VAL A 386 14.20 -3.34 -10.57
CA VAL A 386 13.58 -4.62 -10.24
C VAL A 386 13.02 -5.31 -11.48
N ARG A 387 12.95 -6.66 -11.41
CA ARG A 387 12.32 -7.52 -12.41
C ARG A 387 11.72 -8.74 -11.74
N GLY A 388 10.52 -9.18 -12.19
CA GLY A 388 9.88 -10.37 -11.62
C GLY A 388 8.51 -10.65 -12.21
N ASN A 389 7.90 -11.78 -11.79
CA ASN A 389 6.67 -12.29 -12.37
C ASN A 389 5.41 -11.45 -12.05
N TRP A 390 5.50 -10.52 -11.12
CA TRP A 390 4.44 -9.57 -10.77
C TRP A 390 4.93 -8.12 -10.79
N VAL A 391 5.99 -7.87 -11.53
CA VAL A 391 6.44 -6.53 -11.89
C VAL A 391 5.77 -6.15 -13.21
N ALA A 392 5.15 -4.96 -13.25
CA ALA A 392 4.47 -4.48 -14.44
C ALA A 392 5.46 -4.21 -15.58
N ASP A 393 5.06 -4.51 -16.81
CA ASP A 393 5.84 -4.29 -18.03
C ASP A 393 5.43 -2.99 -18.77
N GLY A 394 4.30 -2.38 -18.38
CA GLY A 394 3.79 -1.14 -18.95
C GLY A 394 2.67 -0.54 -18.13
N TYR A 395 2.24 0.69 -18.52
CA TYR A 395 1.08 1.36 -17.95
C TYR A 395 -0.13 1.23 -18.88
N PHE A 396 -1.30 1.11 -18.27
CA PHE A 396 -2.57 1.00 -18.97
C PHE A 396 -2.83 2.25 -19.82
N ARG A 397 -3.09 2.04 -21.14
CA ARG A 397 -3.39 3.10 -22.12
C ARG A 397 -2.40 4.27 -22.10
N SER A 398 -1.18 4.00 -21.78
CA SER A 398 -0.11 4.98 -21.90
C SER A 398 0.23 5.10 -23.40
N GLY A 399 -0.41 6.02 -24.10
CA GLY A 399 -0.05 6.34 -25.48
C GLY A 399 1.43 6.79 -25.64
N ASP A 400 1.75 7.51 -26.70
CA ASP A 400 3.11 8.01 -27.03
C ASP A 400 3.68 9.04 -26.03
N GLU A 401 3.22 9.06 -24.77
CA GLU A 401 3.80 9.95 -23.74
C GLU A 401 5.22 9.49 -23.38
N PRO A 402 6.23 10.39 -23.44
CA PRO A 402 7.59 10.06 -23.00
C PRO A 402 7.61 9.58 -21.55
N GLY A 403 8.10 8.36 -21.28
CA GLY A 403 8.12 7.75 -19.95
C GLY A 403 6.87 6.94 -19.61
N ALA A 404 5.99 6.70 -20.58
CA ALA A 404 4.79 5.87 -20.42
C ALA A 404 5.09 4.36 -20.41
N THR A 405 6.21 3.92 -20.93
CA THR A 405 6.69 2.54 -20.81
C THR A 405 7.43 2.36 -19.49
N ILE A 406 6.93 1.46 -18.65
CA ILE A 406 7.72 0.88 -17.56
C ILE A 406 8.81 0.08 -18.27
N GLY A 407 10.08 0.37 -17.94
CA GLY A 407 11.14 -0.25 -18.73
C GLY A 407 11.12 0.23 -20.18
N SER A 408 10.92 1.55 -20.44
CA SER A 408 11.55 2.10 -21.63
C SER A 408 12.89 1.43 -21.71
N PRO A 409 13.25 0.78 -22.84
CA PRO A 409 14.56 0.25 -22.95
C PRO A 409 15.47 1.41 -22.55
N GLY A 410 16.02 1.35 -21.33
CA GLY A 410 17.23 2.10 -21.05
C GLY A 410 18.16 1.77 -22.20
N PRO A 411 19.30 2.41 -22.38
CA PRO A 411 20.19 2.13 -23.49
C PRO A 411 20.43 0.64 -23.76
N SER A 412 20.02 -0.24 -22.83
CA SER A 412 20.19 -1.71 -22.88
C SER A 412 18.94 -2.52 -23.26
N GLY A 413 17.71 -1.97 -23.27
CA GLY A 413 16.49 -2.74 -23.63
C GLY A 413 16.24 -4.02 -22.81
N ASP A 414 16.65 -4.04 -21.53
CA ASP A 414 16.88 -5.26 -20.74
C ASP A 414 15.70 -5.72 -19.87
N GLY A 415 14.54 -5.03 -19.97
CA GLY A 415 13.30 -5.42 -19.26
C GLY A 415 13.35 -5.24 -17.75
N TRP A 416 14.17 -4.32 -17.22
CA TRP A 416 14.18 -3.91 -15.82
C TRP A 416 13.29 -2.69 -15.58
N LEU A 417 12.44 -2.75 -14.55
CA LEU A 417 11.71 -1.58 -14.07
C LEU A 417 12.68 -0.66 -13.31
N ARG A 418 12.82 0.58 -13.79
CA ARG A 418 13.46 1.66 -13.04
C ARG A 418 12.47 2.22 -12.03
N THR A 419 12.76 2.03 -10.73
CA THR A 419 11.81 2.36 -9.67
C THR A 419 11.76 3.85 -9.34
N GLY A 420 12.82 4.58 -9.68
CA GLY A 420 13.04 5.96 -9.24
C GLY A 420 13.36 6.07 -7.73
N ASP A 421 13.56 4.94 -7.06
CA ASP A 421 14.08 4.91 -5.69
C ASP A 421 15.59 4.70 -5.73
N VAL A 422 16.30 5.36 -4.81
CA VAL A 422 17.75 5.22 -4.62
C VAL A 422 18.00 4.35 -3.40
N ALA A 423 18.92 3.43 -3.52
CA ALA A 423 19.24 2.46 -2.46
C ALA A 423 20.74 2.21 -2.35
N VAL A 424 21.13 1.64 -1.23
CA VAL A 424 22.41 0.95 -1.02
C VAL A 424 22.13 -0.52 -0.72
N VAL A 425 23.13 -1.39 -0.93
CA VAL A 425 23.03 -2.82 -0.65
C VAL A 425 24.13 -3.20 0.33
N ASP A 426 23.78 -3.91 1.39
CA ASP A 426 24.79 -4.46 2.30
C ASP A 426 25.35 -5.81 1.83
N ALA A 427 26.42 -6.30 2.47
CA ALA A 427 27.07 -7.56 2.15
C ALA A 427 26.14 -8.79 2.23
N THR A 428 24.95 -8.67 2.82
CA THR A 428 23.94 -9.73 2.91
C THR A 428 22.87 -9.65 1.81
N GLY A 429 22.96 -8.66 0.92
CA GLY A 429 21.97 -8.38 -0.12
C GLY A 429 20.71 -7.65 0.38
N SER A 430 20.77 -7.07 1.60
CA SER A 430 19.65 -6.28 2.13
C SER A 430 19.71 -4.85 1.60
N LEU A 431 18.62 -4.41 1.01
CA LEU A 431 18.43 -3.06 0.51
C LEU A 431 18.16 -2.09 1.66
N ARG A 432 18.77 -0.92 1.62
CA ARG A 432 18.38 0.23 2.43
C ARG A 432 18.00 1.37 1.47
N LEU A 433 16.72 1.74 1.49
CA LEU A 433 16.23 2.87 0.70
C LEU A 433 16.80 4.15 1.29
N THR A 434 17.52 4.90 0.49
CA THR A 434 18.12 6.17 0.92
C THR A 434 17.22 7.35 0.60
N ASP A 435 16.59 7.34 -0.56
CA ASP A 435 15.58 8.34 -0.93
C ASP A 435 14.89 7.99 -2.27
N ARG A 436 14.06 8.91 -2.75
CA ARG A 436 13.68 8.97 -4.17
C ARG A 436 14.59 9.91 -4.93
N THR A 437 14.92 9.58 -6.15
CA THR A 437 15.78 10.41 -7.03
C THR A 437 15.36 11.90 -7.06
N LYS A 438 14.04 12.15 -6.92
CA LYS A 438 13.45 13.50 -6.92
C LYS A 438 13.41 14.18 -5.55
N ASP A 439 13.59 13.44 -4.45
CA ASP A 439 13.47 13.92 -3.08
C ASP A 439 14.86 14.07 -2.40
N LEU A 440 15.91 13.44 -2.98
CA LEU A 440 17.30 13.66 -2.57
C LEU A 440 17.66 15.14 -2.68
N VAL A 441 18.38 15.66 -1.69
CA VAL A 441 18.92 17.01 -1.72
C VAL A 441 20.28 16.99 -2.44
N LYS A 442 20.40 17.71 -3.54
CA LYS A 442 21.64 17.81 -4.34
C LYS A 442 22.45 19.01 -3.87
N SER A 443 23.35 18.79 -2.93
CA SER A 443 24.14 19.86 -2.31
C SER A 443 25.60 19.81 -2.75
N GLY A 444 26.03 20.78 -3.57
CA GLY A 444 27.43 20.89 -3.98
C GLY A 444 27.97 19.71 -4.77
N GLY A 445 27.11 18.98 -5.52
CA GLY A 445 27.48 17.80 -6.27
C GLY A 445 27.37 16.47 -5.50
N GLU A 446 27.04 16.53 -4.22
CA GLU A 446 26.84 15.37 -3.34
C GLU A 446 25.35 15.19 -3.02
N TRP A 447 24.97 13.97 -2.69
CA TRP A 447 23.59 13.63 -2.38
C TRP A 447 23.37 13.48 -0.89
N ILE A 448 22.36 14.18 -0.36
CA ILE A 448 21.94 14.07 1.04
C ILE A 448 20.62 13.31 1.08
N SER A 449 20.58 12.23 1.84
CA SER A 449 19.36 11.47 2.11
C SER A 449 18.46 12.21 3.08
N THR A 450 17.26 12.57 2.62
CA THR A 450 16.25 13.19 3.48
C THR A 450 15.69 12.18 4.47
N ILE A 451 15.56 10.91 4.07
CA ILE A 451 15.05 9.80 4.90
C ILE A 451 15.95 9.55 6.11
N GLU A 452 17.27 9.59 5.93
CA GLU A 452 18.21 9.38 7.05
C GLU A 452 18.13 10.51 8.07
N LEU A 453 18.02 11.76 7.61
CA LEU A 453 17.83 12.91 8.49
C LEU A 453 16.49 12.86 9.24
N GLU A 454 15.39 12.52 8.54
CA GLU A 454 14.06 12.34 9.13
C GLU A 454 14.06 11.26 10.21
N SER A 455 14.62 10.11 9.88
CA SER A 455 14.71 8.97 10.80
C SER A 455 15.53 9.32 12.06
N ALA A 456 16.64 10.01 11.88
CA ALA A 456 17.45 10.47 13.00
C ALA A 456 16.72 11.49 13.88
N LEU A 457 16.05 12.49 13.28
CA LEU A 457 15.25 13.49 13.99
C LEU A 457 14.11 12.86 14.79
N MET A 458 13.40 11.87 14.23
CA MET A 458 12.35 11.12 14.95
C MET A 458 12.90 10.28 16.12
N GLY A 459 14.20 10.07 16.19
CA GLY A 459 14.88 9.50 17.36
C GLY A 459 15.08 10.48 18.51
N HIS A 460 14.85 11.78 18.31
CA HIS A 460 14.97 12.77 19.37
C HIS A 460 13.75 12.73 20.31
N PRO A 461 13.93 12.78 21.66
CA PRO A 461 12.81 12.62 22.63
C PRO A 461 11.65 13.59 22.43
N ALA A 462 11.93 14.83 22.00
CA ALA A 462 10.92 15.86 21.79
C ALA A 462 10.22 15.78 20.42
N VAL A 463 10.74 15.02 19.45
CA VAL A 463 10.22 14.98 18.08
C VAL A 463 9.20 13.87 17.93
N LEU A 464 8.05 14.22 17.34
CA LEU A 464 6.98 13.29 16.99
C LEU A 464 7.09 12.84 15.54
N GLU A 465 7.13 13.80 14.61
CA GLU A 465 7.25 13.58 13.16
C GLU A 465 8.28 14.55 12.58
N SER A 466 8.99 14.11 11.55
CA SER A 466 9.89 14.97 10.79
C SER A 466 9.84 14.63 9.31
N ALA A 467 9.87 15.67 8.46
CA ALA A 467 10.04 15.55 7.02
C ALA A 467 11.09 16.56 6.55
N VAL A 468 12.03 16.09 5.72
CA VAL A 468 13.10 16.91 5.17
C VAL A 468 12.89 17.08 3.67
N VAL A 469 13.06 18.29 3.17
CA VAL A 469 12.94 18.60 1.75
C VAL A 469 14.09 19.49 1.29
N ALA A 470 14.39 19.45 0.00
CA ALA A 470 15.34 20.34 -0.64
C ALA A 470 14.75 21.76 -0.73
N ALA A 471 15.54 22.75 -0.33
CA ALA A 471 15.32 24.16 -0.61
C ALA A 471 16.41 24.65 -1.61
N PRO A 472 16.05 25.49 -2.60
CA PRO A 472 17.03 26.09 -3.49
C PRO A 472 18.06 26.91 -2.71
N ASP A 473 19.34 26.81 -3.10
CA ASP A 473 20.45 27.56 -2.54
C ASP A 473 21.39 28.03 -3.66
N GLU A 474 21.77 29.32 -3.63
CA GLU A 474 22.58 29.93 -4.70
C GLU A 474 24.00 29.34 -4.78
N ARG A 475 24.56 28.90 -3.67
CA ARG A 475 25.92 28.37 -3.59
C ARG A 475 26.00 26.86 -3.78
N TRP A 476 25.04 26.13 -3.18
CA TRP A 476 25.06 24.67 -3.10
C TRP A 476 24.06 23.98 -3.99
N GLN A 477 23.30 24.71 -4.81
CA GLN A 477 22.13 24.29 -5.60
C GLN A 477 20.91 24.02 -4.70
N GLU A 478 21.06 23.14 -3.71
CA GLU A 478 20.02 22.79 -2.76
C GLU A 478 20.59 22.61 -1.36
N ARG A 479 19.75 22.95 -0.35
CA ARG A 479 20.06 22.68 1.05
C ARG A 479 18.87 22.01 1.74
N PRO A 480 19.12 21.11 2.72
CA PRO A 480 18.04 20.47 3.45
C PRO A 480 17.35 21.42 4.42
N VAL A 481 16.02 21.40 4.41
CA VAL A 481 15.14 22.07 5.38
C VAL A 481 14.29 21.01 6.08
N ALA A 482 14.32 20.99 7.42
CA ALA A 482 13.58 20.02 8.22
C ALA A 482 12.28 20.64 8.76
N PHE A 483 11.14 20.05 8.42
CA PHE A 483 9.87 20.32 9.08
C PHE A 483 9.70 19.35 10.25
N VAL A 484 9.38 19.88 11.43
CA VAL A 484 9.36 19.13 12.68
C VAL A 484 8.06 19.33 13.43
N VAL A 485 7.40 18.24 13.80
CA VAL A 485 6.29 18.23 14.75
C VAL A 485 6.82 17.76 16.10
N LEU A 486 6.62 18.57 17.14
CA LEU A 486 7.02 18.22 18.50
C LEU A 486 5.93 17.38 19.18
N ARG A 487 6.35 16.55 20.13
CA ARG A 487 5.42 15.84 21.01
C ARG A 487 4.64 16.83 21.88
N PRO A 488 3.38 16.52 22.26
CA PRO A 488 2.59 17.37 23.15
C PRO A 488 3.36 17.70 24.43
N GLY A 489 3.47 19.00 24.74
CA GLY A 489 4.17 19.49 25.93
C GLY A 489 5.71 19.46 25.88
N ALA A 490 6.30 18.95 24.80
CA ALA A 490 7.74 18.96 24.57
C ALA A 490 8.19 20.28 23.90
N ALA A 491 9.44 20.66 24.13
CA ALA A 491 10.10 21.78 23.47
C ALA A 491 11.47 21.34 22.95
N ALA A 492 11.87 21.89 21.84
CA ALA A 492 13.23 21.77 21.30
C ALA A 492 13.54 23.01 20.45
N THR A 493 14.81 23.43 20.47
CA THR A 493 15.31 24.52 19.63
C THR A 493 16.00 23.97 18.38
N PRO A 494 16.12 24.76 17.29
CA PRO A 494 16.91 24.38 16.12
C PRO A 494 18.33 23.92 16.44
N ASP A 495 18.99 24.60 17.41
CA ASP A 495 20.37 24.30 17.81
C ASP A 495 20.47 22.96 18.57
N GLU A 496 19.49 22.61 19.40
CA GLU A 496 19.42 21.30 20.07
C GLU A 496 19.22 20.17 19.06
N LEU A 497 18.32 20.34 18.08
CA LEU A 497 18.11 19.36 17.03
C LEU A 497 19.35 19.20 16.15
N ARG A 498 20.02 20.31 15.82
CA ARG A 498 21.28 20.28 15.06
C ARG A 498 22.38 19.57 15.83
N ALA A 499 22.52 19.87 17.12
CA ALA A 499 23.49 19.22 18.02
C ALA A 499 23.22 17.70 18.14
N PHE A 500 21.95 17.29 18.16
CA PHE A 500 21.56 15.88 18.19
C PHE A 500 21.95 15.12 16.92
N LEU A 501 21.89 15.78 15.75
CA LEU A 501 22.30 15.21 14.47
C LEU A 501 23.81 15.18 14.27
N THR A 502 24.55 16.12 14.84
CA THR A 502 26.01 16.33 14.62
C THR A 502 26.87 15.06 14.84
N PRO A 503 26.61 14.18 15.84
CA PRO A 503 27.41 12.96 16.01
C PRO A 503 27.20 11.90 14.93
N ARG A 504 26.11 12.01 14.16
CA ARG A 504 25.69 10.99 13.16
C ARG A 504 25.95 11.41 11.72
N PHE A 505 26.00 12.74 11.46
CA PHE A 505 26.09 13.26 10.11
C PHE A 505 27.23 14.27 9.99
N VAL A 506 27.84 14.30 8.81
CA VAL A 506 28.82 15.33 8.47
C VAL A 506 28.15 16.71 8.42
N LYS A 507 28.90 17.76 8.75
CA LYS A 507 28.35 19.11 8.92
C LYS A 507 27.51 19.61 7.74
N TRP A 508 27.87 19.28 6.52
CA TRP A 508 27.19 19.75 5.33
C TRP A 508 25.89 18.99 5.01
N TRP A 509 25.62 17.86 5.70
CA TRP A 509 24.32 17.16 5.64
C TRP A 509 23.26 17.82 6.53
N LEU A 510 23.70 18.53 7.57
CA LEU A 510 22.78 19.07 8.57
C LEU A 510 21.82 20.08 7.94
N PRO A 511 20.53 20.06 8.34
CA PRO A 511 19.56 21.04 7.89
C PRO A 511 19.99 22.46 8.21
N ASP A 512 19.89 23.34 7.23
CA ASP A 512 20.17 24.77 7.43
C ASP A 512 19.04 25.43 8.23
N GLU A 513 17.80 24.93 8.08
CA GLU A 513 16.62 25.43 8.74
C GLU A 513 15.78 24.29 9.36
N PHE A 514 15.22 24.56 10.56
CA PHE A 514 14.22 23.73 11.22
C PHE A 514 12.92 24.53 11.35
N VAL A 515 11.85 24.06 10.72
CA VAL A 515 10.53 24.68 10.69
C VAL A 515 9.60 23.87 11.59
N PHE A 516 9.21 24.45 12.72
CA PHE A 516 8.25 23.81 13.60
C PHE A 516 6.83 24.00 13.06
N VAL A 517 6.08 22.90 12.95
CA VAL A 517 4.72 22.87 12.43
C VAL A 517 3.82 22.04 13.35
N GLU A 518 2.53 22.32 13.35
CA GLU A 518 1.55 21.53 14.11
C GLU A 518 1.36 20.14 13.50
N GLU A 519 1.40 20.06 12.15
CA GLU A 519 1.27 18.80 11.40
C GLU A 519 2.09 18.85 10.11
N ILE A 520 2.56 17.66 9.66
CA ILE A 520 3.13 17.46 8.34
C ILE A 520 2.01 17.01 7.39
N PRO A 521 1.81 17.69 6.23
CA PRO A 521 0.85 17.27 5.24
C PRO A 521 1.06 15.81 4.84
N LYS A 522 -0.05 15.06 4.70
CA LYS A 522 -0.03 13.65 4.32
C LYS A 522 -0.78 13.45 2.98
N THR A 523 -0.27 12.54 2.18
CA THR A 523 -0.96 12.09 0.96
C THR A 523 -2.23 11.32 1.32
N SER A 524 -3.09 11.07 0.32
CA SER A 524 -4.32 10.28 0.49
C SER A 524 -4.11 8.86 1.05
N VAL A 525 -2.88 8.37 1.05
CA VAL A 525 -2.50 7.05 1.60
C VAL A 525 -1.66 7.14 2.87
N GLY A 526 -1.61 8.33 3.51
CA GLY A 526 -0.95 8.53 4.81
C GLY A 526 0.58 8.69 4.76
N LYS A 527 1.19 8.93 3.58
CA LYS A 527 2.62 9.26 3.45
C LYS A 527 2.82 10.77 3.60
N PHE A 528 3.98 11.22 4.06
CA PHE A 528 4.34 12.63 4.07
C PHE A 528 4.31 13.22 2.66
N ASP A 529 3.60 14.34 2.49
CA ASP A 529 3.53 15.06 1.22
C ASP A 529 4.66 16.08 1.09
N LYS A 530 5.83 15.58 0.69
CA LYS A 530 7.02 16.42 0.48
C LYS A 530 6.83 17.48 -0.61
N ARG A 531 5.90 17.26 -1.55
CA ARG A 531 5.57 18.25 -2.57
C ARG A 531 4.92 19.49 -1.94
N ALA A 532 3.91 19.29 -1.10
CA ALA A 532 3.26 20.38 -0.39
C ALA A 532 4.25 21.16 0.50
N LEU A 533 5.25 20.46 1.09
CA LEU A 533 6.30 21.12 1.87
C LEU A 533 7.26 21.95 0.99
N ARG A 534 7.67 21.44 -0.18
CA ARG A 534 8.49 22.21 -1.13
C ARG A 534 7.75 23.44 -1.67
N ASP A 535 6.45 23.30 -1.95
CA ASP A 535 5.62 24.43 -2.37
C ASP A 535 5.57 25.50 -1.26
N ARG A 536 5.42 25.12 0.02
CA ARG A 536 5.50 26.06 1.16
C ARG A 536 6.83 26.81 1.25
N ILE A 537 7.95 26.17 0.91
CA ILE A 537 9.28 26.84 0.89
C ILE A 537 9.35 27.85 -0.25
N ARG A 538 8.91 27.45 -1.45
CA ARG A 538 8.95 28.30 -2.64
C ARG A 538 8.08 29.54 -2.51
N ASP A 539 6.93 29.41 -1.83
CA ASP A 539 5.95 30.49 -1.65
C ASP A 539 6.33 31.44 -0.49
N ARG A 540 7.45 31.22 0.20
CA ARG A 540 7.97 32.16 1.20
C ARG A 540 8.52 33.40 0.49
N PRO A 541 8.18 34.62 0.97
CA PRO A 541 8.86 35.82 0.51
C PRO A 541 10.35 35.67 0.78
N ALA A 542 11.19 36.05 -0.19
CA ALA A 542 12.63 36.11 0.00
C ALA A 542 12.89 36.91 1.28
N ALA A 543 13.65 36.34 2.21
CA ALA A 543 14.08 37.08 3.39
C ALA A 543 15.00 38.22 2.90
N ASP A 544 14.61 39.48 3.19
CA ASP A 544 15.39 40.68 2.91
C ASP A 544 16.74 40.67 3.64
#